data_95e036939f80808814fa304cc184ebdb
#
_entry.id   95e036939f80808814fa304cc184ebdb
#
_cell.length_a   1.000
_cell.length_b   1.000
_cell.length_c   1.000
_cell.angle_alpha   90.00
_cell.angle_beta   90.00
_cell.angle_gamma   90.00
#
_symmetry.space_group_name_H-M   'P 1'
#
loop_
_entity.id
_entity.type
_entity.pdbx_description
1 polymer ?
#
loop_
_entity_poly.entity_id
_entity_poly.type
_entity_poly.pdbx_seq_one_letter_code
_entity_poly.pdbx_strand_id
1 'polypeptide(L)'
;FMEDVYALTKQLDPTRPVSSASGGVLVRTDIWTGHGYEQNPEKFRKIVWNDGKLFTYRSRYYESTGGLYTKNYGFNREAIAGTYDYPEYDGKMPYVFDEYGGIKWTNEEDMKAAANNQGVSWGYGNSPRSLEEFYTRLEGLTDVLLSLSDYICGYCYTQLTDVEQEQNGLYYYDRSEKFDMERIHAVFSKVPENYK
;
A
#
# COMPACT_ATOMS: atom_id res chain seq x y z
N PHE A 1 -2.36 -22.84 8.12
CA PHE A 1 -1.25 -22.00 8.57
C PHE A 1 -1.72 -20.59 8.99
N MET A 2 -2.33 -19.77 8.07
CA MET A 2 -2.72 -18.38 8.40
C MET A 2 -3.75 -18.33 9.56
N GLU A 3 -4.75 -19.21 9.55
CA GLU A 3 -5.70 -19.32 10.65
C GLU A 3 -5.05 -19.73 11.98
N ASP A 4 -4.12 -20.67 11.94
CA ASP A 4 -3.42 -21.14 13.13
C ASP A 4 -2.53 -20.03 13.72
N VAL A 5 -1.82 -19.29 12.86
CA VAL A 5 -1.00 -18.14 13.29
C VAL A 5 -1.86 -17.03 13.86
N TYR A 6 -3.01 -16.71 13.24
CA TYR A 6 -3.97 -15.76 13.80
C TYR A 6 -4.44 -16.21 15.19
N ALA A 7 -4.89 -17.48 15.31
CA ALA A 7 -5.38 -18.01 16.57
C ALA A 7 -4.30 -17.98 17.66
N LEU A 8 -3.07 -18.38 17.34
CA LEU A 8 -1.93 -18.31 18.25
C LEU A 8 -1.64 -16.87 18.68
N THR A 9 -1.63 -15.93 17.74
CA THR A 9 -1.41 -14.50 18.04
C THR A 9 -2.46 -13.98 19.01
N LYS A 10 -3.73 -14.28 18.79
CA LYS A 10 -4.83 -13.86 19.67
C LYS A 10 -4.80 -14.57 21.03
N GLN A 11 -4.26 -15.78 21.10
CA GLN A 11 -4.04 -16.49 22.37
C GLN A 11 -2.93 -15.83 23.20
N LEU A 12 -1.86 -15.38 22.54
CA LEU A 12 -0.72 -14.74 23.19
C LEU A 12 -1.00 -13.28 23.53
N ASP A 13 -1.70 -12.56 22.66
CA ASP A 13 -2.10 -11.16 22.87
C ASP A 13 -3.53 -10.92 22.37
N PRO A 14 -4.55 -11.04 23.22
CA PRO A 14 -5.93 -10.75 22.84
C PRO A 14 -6.25 -9.26 22.73
N THR A 15 -5.32 -8.37 23.16
CA THR A 15 -5.61 -6.94 23.31
C THR A 15 -5.46 -6.14 22.03
N ARG A 16 -4.66 -6.62 21.08
CA ARG A 16 -4.41 -5.93 19.81
C ARG A 16 -5.19 -6.56 18.66
N PRO A 17 -5.66 -5.72 17.71
CA PRO A 17 -6.18 -6.25 16.46
C PRO A 17 -5.05 -6.87 15.63
N VAL A 18 -5.38 -7.91 14.88
CA VAL A 18 -4.43 -8.65 14.03
C VAL A 18 -4.81 -8.47 12.57
N SER A 19 -3.86 -8.02 11.76
CA SER A 19 -3.91 -8.13 10.30
C SER A 19 -3.11 -9.35 9.88
N SER A 20 -3.75 -10.30 9.22
CA SER A 20 -3.13 -11.58 8.89
C SER A 20 -2.24 -11.53 7.65
N ALA A 21 -2.40 -10.51 6.81
CA ALA A 21 -1.56 -10.26 5.65
C ALA A 21 -1.68 -8.78 5.23
N SER A 22 -0.59 -8.22 4.71
CA SER A 22 -0.60 -6.93 4.05
C SER A 22 -0.97 -7.12 2.58
N GLY A 23 -2.01 -6.42 2.13
CA GLY A 23 -2.42 -6.35 0.73
C GLY A 23 -2.56 -7.69 0.00
N GLY A 24 -2.87 -8.74 0.70
CA GLY A 24 -2.99 -10.07 0.15
C GLY A 24 -4.34 -10.71 0.40
N VAL A 25 -4.34 -12.02 0.42
CA VAL A 25 -5.52 -12.80 0.79
C VAL A 25 -5.65 -12.83 2.29
N LEU A 26 -6.70 -12.22 2.80
CA LEU A 26 -7.05 -12.24 4.20
C LEU A 26 -7.94 -13.44 4.47
N VAL A 27 -7.47 -14.40 5.28
CA VAL A 27 -8.23 -15.61 5.64
C VAL A 27 -9.01 -15.37 6.92
N ARG A 28 -8.33 -14.94 7.97
CA ARG A 28 -8.91 -14.53 9.25
C ARG A 28 -8.17 -13.32 9.76
N THR A 29 -8.89 -12.23 10.03
CA THR A 29 -8.29 -10.94 10.35
C THR A 29 -9.23 -10.11 11.20
N ASP A 30 -8.71 -9.18 12.00
CA ASP A 30 -9.48 -8.17 12.72
C ASP A 30 -9.53 -6.85 11.93
N ILE A 31 -8.59 -6.65 10.99
CA ILE A 31 -8.47 -5.46 10.16
C ILE A 31 -8.42 -5.92 8.70
N TRP A 32 -9.25 -5.32 7.86
CA TRP A 32 -9.13 -5.51 6.43
C TRP A 32 -8.11 -4.54 5.85
N THR A 33 -7.29 -5.02 4.93
CA THR A 33 -6.26 -4.18 4.31
C THR A 33 -6.32 -4.23 2.79
N GLY A 34 -5.83 -3.17 2.17
CA GLY A 34 -5.60 -3.11 0.75
C GLY A 34 -4.45 -2.16 0.44
N HIS A 35 -3.77 -2.37 -0.69
CA HIS A 35 -2.73 -1.48 -1.14
C HIS A 35 -2.74 -1.26 -2.66
N GLY A 36 -2.10 -0.19 -3.10
CA GLY A 36 -2.00 0.13 -4.51
C GLY A 36 -1.08 1.31 -4.77
N TYR A 37 -0.40 1.23 -5.91
CA TYR A 37 0.68 2.14 -6.27
C TYR A 37 0.40 2.96 -7.53
N GLU A 38 -0.87 3.19 -7.86
CA GLU A 38 -1.25 4.12 -8.91
C GLU A 38 -0.81 5.53 -8.54
N GLN A 39 -0.14 6.22 -9.45
CA GLN A 39 0.50 7.50 -9.21
C GLN A 39 -0.36 8.70 -9.60
N ASN A 40 -1.43 8.48 -10.34
CA ASN A 40 -2.38 9.53 -10.68
C ASN A 40 -3.54 9.53 -9.66
N PRO A 41 -3.79 10.64 -8.93
CA PRO A 41 -4.80 10.69 -7.89
C PRO A 41 -6.22 10.34 -8.34
N GLU A 42 -6.62 10.74 -9.55
CA GLU A 42 -7.96 10.42 -10.08
C GLU A 42 -8.13 8.92 -10.37
N LYS A 43 -7.08 8.30 -10.93
CA LYS A 43 -7.07 6.86 -11.18
C LYS A 43 -6.95 6.09 -9.85
N PHE A 44 -6.13 6.58 -8.93
CA PHE A 44 -5.98 6.01 -7.61
C PHE A 44 -7.31 5.99 -6.87
N ARG A 45 -8.06 7.11 -6.89
CA ARG A 45 -9.41 7.15 -6.31
C ARG A 45 -10.34 6.09 -6.88
N LYS A 46 -10.32 5.87 -8.21
CA LYS A 46 -11.14 4.84 -8.87
C LYS A 46 -10.72 3.42 -8.50
N ILE A 47 -9.45 3.24 -8.13
CA ILE A 47 -8.95 1.97 -7.63
C ILE A 47 -9.40 1.74 -6.20
N VAL A 48 -9.17 2.74 -5.32
CA VAL A 48 -9.49 2.62 -3.89
C VAL A 48 -11.00 2.49 -3.66
N TRP A 49 -11.79 3.24 -4.44
CA TRP A 49 -13.24 3.28 -4.34
C TRP A 49 -13.89 3.15 -5.71
N ASN A 50 -14.53 2.02 -5.94
CA ASN A 50 -15.25 1.75 -7.19
C ASN A 50 -16.67 1.29 -6.91
N ASP A 51 -17.67 1.94 -7.52
CA ASP A 51 -19.10 1.59 -7.45
C ASP A 51 -19.61 1.35 -6.00
N GLY A 52 -19.20 2.23 -5.08
CA GLY A 52 -19.62 2.15 -3.68
C GLY A 52 -18.89 1.08 -2.86
N LYS A 53 -17.78 0.53 -3.36
CA LYS A 53 -17.01 -0.51 -2.69
C LYS A 53 -15.55 -0.13 -2.55
N LEU A 54 -14.97 -0.41 -1.39
CA LEU A 54 -13.54 -0.35 -1.18
C LEU A 54 -12.82 -1.43 -1.99
N PHE A 55 -11.60 -1.10 -2.38
CA PHE A 55 -10.72 -2.06 -3.04
C PHE A 55 -10.47 -3.28 -2.14
N THR A 56 -10.67 -4.44 -2.71
CA THR A 56 -10.24 -5.69 -2.10
C THR A 56 -9.43 -6.50 -3.11
N TYR A 57 -8.34 -7.12 -2.67
CA TYR A 57 -7.47 -7.91 -3.54
C TYR A 57 -8.21 -9.02 -4.28
N ARG A 58 -9.21 -9.61 -3.64
CA ARG A 58 -10.00 -10.69 -4.22
C ARG A 58 -10.72 -10.24 -5.48
N SER A 59 -11.38 -9.09 -5.48
CA SER A 59 -12.14 -8.64 -6.64
C SER A 59 -11.24 -8.34 -7.85
N ARG A 60 -10.09 -7.72 -7.63
CA ARG A 60 -9.21 -7.30 -8.72
C ARG A 60 -8.33 -8.42 -9.25
N TYR A 61 -7.77 -9.26 -8.40
CA TYR A 61 -6.92 -10.37 -8.80
C TYR A 61 -7.72 -11.54 -9.37
N TYR A 62 -8.89 -11.81 -8.83
CA TYR A 62 -9.74 -12.89 -9.29
C TYR A 62 -10.33 -12.63 -10.67
N GLU A 63 -10.74 -11.38 -10.93
CA GLU A 63 -11.27 -10.99 -12.24
C GLU A 63 -10.18 -10.87 -13.32
N SER A 64 -9.02 -10.30 -13.00
CA SER A 64 -7.97 -10.06 -13.98
C SER A 64 -7.09 -11.27 -14.28
N THR A 65 -6.89 -12.18 -13.34
CA THR A 65 -6.00 -13.34 -13.48
C THR A 65 -6.74 -14.67 -13.53
N GLY A 66 -8.05 -14.66 -13.29
CA GLY A 66 -8.87 -15.85 -13.20
C GLY A 66 -8.41 -16.81 -12.09
N GLY A 67 -7.77 -16.32 -11.05
CA GLY A 67 -7.31 -17.09 -9.90
C GLY A 67 -6.00 -16.57 -9.32
N LEU A 68 -5.87 -16.69 -8.02
CA LEU A 68 -4.75 -16.23 -7.24
C LEU A 68 -3.42 -16.85 -7.67
N TYR A 69 -2.42 -16.02 -7.91
CA TYR A 69 -0.97 -16.32 -7.97
C TYR A 69 -0.50 -17.52 -8.81
N THR A 70 -1.36 -18.08 -9.66
CA THR A 70 -1.04 -19.37 -10.29
C THR A 70 -0.04 -19.29 -11.42
N LYS A 71 0.06 -18.15 -12.13
CA LYS A 71 0.98 -18.04 -13.27
C LYS A 71 2.44 -17.78 -12.89
N ASN A 72 2.69 -17.07 -11.79
CA ASN A 72 4.03 -16.60 -11.46
C ASN A 72 4.77 -17.44 -10.44
N TYR A 73 4.08 -18.30 -9.69
CA TYR A 73 4.69 -19.08 -8.59
C TYR A 73 4.53 -20.60 -8.73
N GLY A 74 4.09 -21.08 -9.87
CA GLY A 74 4.01 -22.52 -10.13
C GLY A 74 2.97 -23.32 -9.34
N PHE A 75 2.03 -22.63 -8.67
CA PHE A 75 0.94 -23.30 -7.97
C PHE A 75 -0.15 -23.77 -8.94
N ASN A 76 -0.66 -24.97 -8.73
CA ASN A 76 -1.75 -25.52 -9.53
C ASN A 76 -3.06 -24.82 -9.18
N ARG A 77 -3.63 -24.11 -10.14
CA ARG A 77 -4.86 -23.33 -10.02
C ARG A 77 -6.06 -24.13 -9.51
N GLU A 78 -6.19 -25.37 -9.98
CA GLU A 78 -7.31 -26.25 -9.63
C GLU A 78 -7.22 -26.77 -8.19
N ALA A 79 -6.01 -26.94 -7.68
CA ALA A 79 -5.78 -27.38 -6.30
C ALA A 79 -6.11 -26.29 -5.27
N ILE A 80 -6.01 -25.01 -5.64
CA ILE A 80 -6.28 -23.87 -4.73
C ILE A 80 -7.73 -23.43 -4.83
N ALA A 81 -8.33 -23.41 -6.01
CA ALA A 81 -9.69 -22.93 -6.23
C ALA A 81 -10.77 -23.81 -5.57
N GLY A 82 -10.47 -25.07 -5.28
CA GLY A 82 -11.42 -26.00 -4.68
C GLY A 82 -11.39 -26.12 -3.16
N THR A 83 -10.43 -25.48 -2.46
CA THR A 83 -10.15 -25.78 -1.06
C THR A 83 -10.38 -24.62 -0.08
N TYR A 84 -10.55 -23.38 -0.51
CA TYR A 84 -10.70 -22.23 0.38
C TYR A 84 -11.84 -21.32 -0.06
N ASP A 85 -12.83 -21.19 0.81
CA ASP A 85 -13.81 -20.12 0.78
C ASP A 85 -13.18 -18.91 1.49
N TYR A 86 -12.55 -18.03 0.69
CA TYR A 86 -11.94 -16.81 1.24
C TYR A 86 -13.04 -15.84 1.67
N PRO A 87 -12.96 -15.27 2.88
CA PRO A 87 -13.93 -14.30 3.31
C PRO A 87 -13.92 -13.08 2.40
N GLU A 88 -15.09 -12.53 2.14
CA GLU A 88 -15.25 -11.23 1.49
C GLU A 88 -15.27 -10.13 2.55
N TYR A 89 -14.81 -8.95 2.18
CA TYR A 89 -14.95 -7.78 3.03
C TYR A 89 -16.43 -7.49 3.26
N ASP A 90 -16.84 -7.50 4.52
CA ASP A 90 -18.25 -7.35 4.92
C ASP A 90 -18.71 -5.89 5.05
N GLY A 91 -17.81 -4.94 4.84
CA GLY A 91 -18.06 -3.50 5.00
C GLY A 91 -18.12 -3.03 6.46
N LYS A 92 -17.86 -3.89 7.45
CA LYS A 92 -17.97 -3.56 8.89
C LYS A 92 -16.64 -3.59 9.60
N MET A 93 -15.71 -4.42 9.16
CA MET A 93 -14.36 -4.43 9.72
C MET A 93 -13.66 -3.11 9.48
N PRO A 94 -12.80 -2.65 10.41
CA PRO A 94 -11.90 -1.55 10.14
C PRO A 94 -11.11 -1.81 8.86
N TYR A 95 -11.02 -0.82 7.98
CA TYR A 95 -10.26 -0.93 6.74
C TYR A 95 -9.08 0.03 6.76
N VAL A 96 -7.89 -0.49 6.51
CA VAL A 96 -6.64 0.27 6.40
C VAL A 96 -6.09 0.16 4.99
N PHE A 97 -5.75 1.27 4.38
CA PHE A 97 -4.99 1.25 3.13
C PHE A 97 -3.50 1.18 3.48
N ASP A 98 -3.00 -0.03 3.66
CA ASP A 98 -1.75 -0.34 4.35
C ASP A 98 -0.47 -0.06 3.55
N GLU A 99 -0.61 0.18 2.22
CA GLU A 99 0.50 0.64 1.40
C GLU A 99 0.00 1.51 0.24
N TYR A 100 0.57 2.68 0.06
CA TYR A 100 0.34 3.54 -1.10
C TYR A 100 1.54 4.45 -1.38
N GLY A 101 1.49 5.13 -2.51
CA GLY A 101 2.51 6.07 -2.90
C GLY A 101 3.69 5.40 -3.59
N GLY A 102 4.73 5.07 -2.86
CA GLY A 102 5.92 4.46 -3.43
C GLY A 102 6.57 5.32 -4.52
N ILE A 103 6.43 6.66 -4.42
CA ILE A 103 6.86 7.62 -5.43
C ILE A 103 8.39 7.62 -5.48
N LYS A 104 8.94 7.15 -6.58
CA LYS A 104 10.38 7.16 -6.76
C LYS A 104 10.90 8.59 -6.84
N TRP A 105 11.89 8.92 -6.02
CA TRP A 105 12.69 10.13 -6.15
C TRP A 105 14.14 9.83 -5.83
N THR A 106 15.03 10.27 -6.72
CA THR A 106 16.46 10.09 -6.52
C THR A 106 17.17 11.30 -7.14
N ASN A 107 18.23 11.77 -6.52
CA ASN A 107 19.03 12.85 -7.07
C ASN A 107 19.98 12.30 -8.16
N GLU A 108 20.63 13.20 -8.92
CA GLU A 108 21.53 12.82 -10.01
C GLU A 108 22.77 12.05 -9.52
N GLU A 109 23.24 12.30 -8.30
CA GLU A 109 24.41 11.63 -7.73
C GLU A 109 24.08 10.20 -7.37
N ASP A 110 22.92 9.96 -6.76
CA ASP A 110 22.44 8.63 -6.44
C ASP A 110 22.11 7.82 -7.71
N MET A 111 21.59 8.47 -8.76
CA MET A 111 21.40 7.83 -10.05
C MET A 111 22.72 7.36 -10.64
N LYS A 112 23.79 8.14 -10.54
CA LYS A 112 25.13 7.75 -11.00
C LYS A 112 25.74 6.66 -10.13
N ALA A 113 25.55 6.71 -8.81
CA ALA A 113 26.00 5.69 -7.86
C ALA A 113 25.27 4.36 -8.09
N ALA A 114 23.98 4.38 -8.31
CA ALA A 114 23.18 3.18 -8.61
C ALA A 114 23.60 2.54 -9.96
N ALA A 115 23.93 3.33 -10.97
CA ALA A 115 24.42 2.85 -12.25
C ALA A 115 25.78 2.11 -12.14
N ASN A 116 26.61 2.51 -11.17
CA ASN A 116 27.91 1.89 -10.92
C ASN A 116 27.81 0.62 -10.04
N ASN A 117 26.74 0.43 -9.30
CA ASN A 117 26.56 -0.68 -8.35
C ASN A 117 25.61 -1.80 -8.85
N GLN A 118 25.49 -2.01 -10.15
CA GLN A 118 24.75 -3.13 -10.77
C GLN A 118 23.24 -3.22 -10.45
N GLY A 119 22.61 -2.21 -9.85
CA GLY A 119 21.17 -2.20 -9.60
C GLY A 119 20.50 -0.99 -10.25
N VAL A 120 19.40 -1.23 -10.97
CA VAL A 120 18.57 -0.14 -11.47
C VAL A 120 17.71 0.34 -10.31
N SER A 121 17.89 1.59 -9.89
CA SER A 121 17.00 2.25 -8.93
C SER A 121 15.54 2.16 -9.39
N TRP A 122 14.65 1.78 -8.50
CA TRP A 122 13.24 1.63 -8.81
C TRP A 122 12.30 2.24 -7.76
N GLY A 123 11.07 2.37 -8.10
CA GLY A 123 9.92 2.78 -7.33
C GLY A 123 8.70 2.64 -8.22
N TYR A 124 7.54 3.03 -7.75
CA TYR A 124 6.31 2.78 -8.48
C TYR A 124 5.97 3.91 -9.46
N GLY A 125 5.54 3.52 -10.65
CA GLY A 125 5.19 4.42 -11.73
C GLY A 125 6.38 5.22 -12.29
N ASN A 126 6.07 6.32 -12.98
CA ASN A 126 7.09 7.20 -13.53
C ASN A 126 7.62 8.14 -12.44
N SER A 127 8.94 8.31 -12.38
CA SER A 127 9.55 9.28 -11.47
C SER A 127 9.02 10.70 -11.76
N PRO A 128 8.74 11.49 -10.72
CA PRO A 128 8.45 12.91 -10.87
C PRO A 128 9.61 13.63 -11.56
N ARG A 129 9.30 14.66 -12.32
CA ARG A 129 10.29 15.48 -13.03
C ARG A 129 10.88 16.61 -12.17
N SER A 130 10.23 16.90 -11.05
CA SER A 130 10.63 17.93 -10.09
C SER A 130 10.13 17.60 -8.70
N LEU A 131 10.71 18.24 -7.68
CA LEU A 131 10.23 18.15 -6.29
C LEU A 131 8.79 18.64 -6.17
N GLU A 132 8.40 19.68 -6.92
CA GLU A 132 7.01 20.17 -6.91
C GLU A 132 6.04 19.13 -7.44
N GLU A 133 6.41 18.38 -8.49
CA GLU A 133 5.59 17.28 -8.97
C GLU A 133 5.50 16.15 -7.93
N PHE A 134 6.61 15.85 -7.22
CA PHE A 134 6.61 14.89 -6.13
C PHE A 134 5.61 15.28 -5.03
N TYR A 135 5.71 16.52 -4.51
CA TYR A 135 4.83 16.99 -3.44
C TYR A 135 3.37 17.04 -3.87
N THR A 136 3.09 17.53 -5.09
CA THR A 136 1.74 17.58 -5.64
C THR A 136 1.14 16.16 -5.74
N ARG A 137 1.93 15.20 -6.16
CA ARG A 137 1.51 13.81 -6.28
C ARG A 137 1.28 13.18 -4.90
N LEU A 138 2.22 13.34 -3.97
CA LEU A 138 2.10 12.86 -2.61
C LEU A 138 0.83 13.40 -1.94
N GLU A 139 0.63 14.71 -2.02
CA GLU A 139 -0.54 15.38 -1.46
C GLU A 139 -1.84 14.86 -2.09
N GLY A 140 -1.89 14.81 -3.42
CA GLY A 140 -3.09 14.34 -4.12
C GLY A 140 -3.47 12.89 -3.81
N LEU A 141 -2.48 11.99 -3.69
CA LEU A 141 -2.74 10.59 -3.29
C LEU A 141 -3.23 10.49 -1.84
N THR A 142 -2.62 11.27 -0.94
CA THR A 142 -3.03 11.33 0.47
C THR A 142 -4.44 11.90 0.62
N ASP A 143 -4.76 12.98 -0.11
CA ASP A 143 -6.08 13.60 -0.09
C ASP A 143 -7.19 12.66 -0.59
N VAL A 144 -6.87 11.76 -1.54
CA VAL A 144 -7.82 10.70 -1.93
C VAL A 144 -8.18 9.83 -0.73
N LEU A 145 -7.21 9.34 0.04
CA LEU A 145 -7.48 8.49 1.20
C LEU A 145 -8.21 9.25 2.30
N LEU A 146 -7.81 10.49 2.58
CA LEU A 146 -8.50 11.35 3.55
C LEU A 146 -9.94 11.64 3.16
N SER A 147 -10.24 11.80 1.87
CA SER A 147 -11.61 11.98 1.37
C SER A 147 -12.51 10.75 1.55
N LEU A 148 -11.93 9.60 1.87
CA LEU A 148 -12.63 8.33 2.12
C LEU A 148 -12.62 7.94 3.60
N SER A 149 -12.38 8.87 4.50
CA SER A 149 -12.25 8.64 5.94
C SER A 149 -13.51 8.08 6.63
N ASP A 150 -14.68 8.14 6.00
CA ASP A 150 -15.87 7.43 6.46
C ASP A 150 -15.74 5.89 6.31
N TYR A 151 -14.83 5.44 5.48
CA TYR A 151 -14.65 4.03 5.12
C TYR A 151 -13.25 3.51 5.45
N ILE A 152 -12.24 4.37 5.44
CA ILE A 152 -10.83 4.04 5.66
C ILE A 152 -10.41 4.64 7.00
N CYS A 153 -10.05 3.79 7.97
CA CYS A 153 -9.66 4.22 9.31
C CYS A 153 -8.17 4.49 9.46
N GLY A 154 -7.35 4.19 8.45
CA GLY A 154 -5.92 4.45 8.47
C GLY A 154 -5.26 4.19 7.12
N TYR A 155 -4.08 4.76 6.95
CA TYR A 155 -3.25 4.55 5.77
C TYR A 155 -1.76 4.55 6.14
N CYS A 156 -0.94 3.93 5.28
CA CYS A 156 0.51 3.91 5.45
C CYS A 156 1.19 4.20 4.11
N TYR A 157 2.04 5.22 4.09
CA TYR A 157 2.85 5.54 2.92
C TYR A 157 4.03 4.59 2.80
N THR A 158 4.27 4.12 1.60
CA THR A 158 5.43 3.30 1.26
C THR A 158 6.47 4.20 0.56
N GLN A 159 7.63 4.52 1.24
CA GLN A 159 7.99 4.01 2.56
C GLN A 159 8.74 5.07 3.38
N LEU A 160 9.15 4.76 4.60
CA LEU A 160 9.85 5.72 5.45
C LEU A 160 11.26 6.04 4.94
N THR A 161 12.05 5.02 4.64
CA THR A 161 13.44 5.17 4.14
C THR A 161 13.63 4.43 2.83
N ASP A 162 14.56 4.87 2.01
CA ASP A 162 15.03 4.05 0.88
C ASP A 162 15.58 2.71 1.39
N VAL A 163 15.42 1.67 0.58
CA VAL A 163 15.95 0.33 0.85
C VAL A 163 16.73 -0.12 -0.39
N GLU A 164 18.04 0.01 -0.34
CA GLU A 164 18.94 -0.33 -1.45
C GLU A 164 18.52 0.33 -2.78
N GLN A 165 18.04 -0.46 -3.75
CA GLN A 165 17.59 0.03 -5.06
C GLN A 165 16.16 0.56 -5.06
N GLU A 166 15.39 0.27 -4.03
CA GLU A 166 14.04 0.81 -3.86
C GLU A 166 14.10 2.21 -3.27
N GLN A 167 14.06 3.22 -4.15
CA GLN A 167 14.29 4.62 -3.79
C GLN A 167 12.99 5.44 -3.80
N ASN A 168 12.04 5.01 -3.01
CA ASN A 168 10.73 5.64 -2.80
C ASN A 168 10.49 6.09 -1.35
N GLY A 169 11.55 6.05 -0.51
CA GLY A 169 11.51 6.52 0.87
C GLY A 169 11.34 8.03 0.98
N LEU A 170 10.82 8.48 2.12
CA LEU A 170 10.79 9.90 2.52
C LEU A 170 12.14 10.36 3.07
N TYR A 171 12.96 9.44 3.51
CA TYR A 171 14.34 9.64 3.91
C TYR A 171 15.27 8.79 3.04
N TYR A 172 16.52 9.19 2.96
CA TYR A 172 17.55 8.33 2.39
C TYR A 172 17.78 7.08 3.24
N TYR A 173 18.53 6.12 2.71
CA TYR A 173 18.84 4.87 3.39
C TYR A 173 19.53 5.08 4.77
N ASP A 174 20.37 6.10 4.87
CA ASP A 174 21.07 6.51 6.10
C ASP A 174 20.19 7.33 7.06
N ARG A 175 18.91 7.56 6.70
CA ARG A 175 17.91 8.35 7.41
C ARG A 175 18.14 9.87 7.38
N SER A 176 19.04 10.36 6.53
CA SER A 176 19.12 11.79 6.26
C SER A 176 17.89 12.28 5.51
N GLU A 177 17.56 13.55 5.65
CA GLU A 177 16.40 14.16 5.01
C GLU A 177 16.55 14.18 3.48
N LYS A 178 15.53 13.72 2.79
CA LYS A 178 15.47 13.61 1.33
C LYS A 178 14.63 14.73 0.72
N PHE A 179 13.75 15.30 1.52
CA PHE A 179 12.77 16.30 1.13
C PHE A 179 12.70 17.42 2.16
N ASP A 180 11.96 18.47 1.84
CA ASP A 180 11.50 19.45 2.83
C ASP A 180 10.50 18.75 3.78
N MET A 181 10.98 18.44 4.98
CA MET A 181 10.21 17.67 5.97
C MET A 181 9.04 18.47 6.56
N GLU A 182 9.07 19.82 6.52
CA GLU A 182 7.91 20.62 6.91
C GLU A 182 6.77 20.43 5.93
N ARG A 183 7.06 20.37 4.64
CA ARG A 183 6.05 20.07 3.61
C ARG A 183 5.53 18.64 3.73
N ILE A 184 6.40 17.66 3.97
CA ILE A 184 5.98 16.26 4.21
C ILE A 184 5.06 16.19 5.43
N HIS A 185 5.47 16.82 6.53
CA HIS A 185 4.66 16.87 7.75
C HIS A 185 3.30 17.53 7.50
N ALA A 186 3.25 18.62 6.75
CA ALA A 186 2.00 19.30 6.43
C ALA A 186 1.00 18.38 5.68
N VAL A 187 1.49 17.50 4.79
CA VAL A 187 0.64 16.53 4.09
C VAL A 187 0.07 15.49 5.06
N PHE A 188 0.94 14.88 5.88
CA PHE A 188 0.51 13.79 6.78
C PHE A 188 -0.20 14.27 8.04
N SER A 189 -0.13 15.56 8.36
CA SER A 189 -0.86 16.17 9.49
C SER A 189 -2.26 16.63 9.12
N LYS A 190 -2.69 16.47 7.87
CA LYS A 190 -4.03 16.80 7.45
C LYS A 190 -5.05 15.96 8.20
N VAL A 191 -6.11 16.62 8.67
CA VAL A 191 -7.25 15.98 9.32
C VAL A 191 -8.40 15.92 8.30
N PRO A 192 -9.07 14.76 8.16
CA PRO A 192 -10.24 14.65 7.31
C PRO A 192 -11.33 15.66 7.69
N GLU A 193 -12.12 16.12 6.70
CA GLU A 193 -13.10 17.19 6.94
C GLU A 193 -14.20 16.79 7.94
N ASN A 194 -14.60 15.54 7.95
CA ASN A 194 -15.57 14.98 8.89
C ASN A 194 -15.07 14.85 10.34
N TYR A 195 -13.80 15.15 10.62
CA TYR A 195 -13.20 15.16 11.95
C TYR A 195 -12.77 16.57 12.41
N LYS A 196 -13.07 17.59 11.63
CA LYS A 196 -12.88 19.01 12.01
C LYS A 196 -14.12 19.52 12.72
#